data_f1b7659183e95ffaae2fc8498a1b4752
#
_entry.id   f1b7659183e95ffaae2fc8498a1b4752
#
_cell.length_a   1.000
_cell.length_b   1.000
_cell.length_c   1.000
_cell.angle_alpha   90.00
_cell.angle_beta   90.00
_cell.angle_gamma   90.00
#
_symmetry.space_group_name_H-M   'P 1'
#
loop_
_entity.id
_entity.type
_entity.pdbx_description
1 polymer ?
#
loop_
_entity_poly.entity_id
_entity_poly.type
_entity_poly.pdbx_seq_one_letter_code
_entity_poly.pdbx_strand_id
1 'polypeptide(L)'
;MGNKVIALVIGVILLTGRAGWCDDKLNIAVSHPWLVLLVSFIGGTEVNVIPVRVWNANGDVVVADRGRVLRELEEGTKAVALDEDDAKEAGLMGTRKNFAVRCLYSPFPLSINALPDPSVMPFVAQRVLTALSEWDAMNYPNYQRRLAEFQARMSSSVLVGQVLKDSTVCDMSGASGVMLQAAGCRVIRPEELERWEKGNFAGLREYLDNNRNQEITTMIDDDTPAVLKRYLSGRSDIYKWERPPLDRDYPTFLQEQYISLWQKIVTKPLPGMNRKR
;
A
#
# COMPACT_ATOMS: atom_id res chain seq x y z
N MET A 1 -34.89 30.69 -48.68
CA MET A 1 -33.44 30.32 -48.68
C MET A 1 -32.77 30.33 -47.31
N GLY A 2 -33.32 31.01 -46.29
CA GLY A 2 -32.70 31.13 -44.94
C GLY A 2 -32.64 29.84 -44.13
N ASN A 3 -33.64 28.98 -44.16
CA ASN A 3 -33.72 27.79 -43.28
C ASN A 3 -32.74 26.65 -43.64
N LYS A 4 -32.26 26.57 -44.87
CA LYS A 4 -31.28 25.55 -45.29
C LYS A 4 -29.86 25.90 -44.89
N VAL A 5 -29.53 27.20 -44.76
CA VAL A 5 -28.21 27.66 -44.33
C VAL A 5 -28.02 27.47 -42.83
N ILE A 6 -29.07 27.69 -42.03
CA ILE A 6 -29.04 27.49 -40.58
C ILE A 6 -28.84 26.01 -40.22
N ALA A 7 -29.53 25.11 -40.95
CA ALA A 7 -29.37 23.65 -40.73
C ALA A 7 -27.95 23.16 -41.08
N LEU A 8 -27.30 23.75 -42.09
CA LEU A 8 -25.91 23.40 -42.46
C LEU A 8 -24.91 23.85 -41.42
N VAL A 9 -25.08 25.07 -40.86
CA VAL A 9 -24.16 25.62 -39.81
C VAL A 9 -24.28 24.82 -38.51
N ILE A 10 -25.47 24.44 -38.08
CA ILE A 10 -25.68 23.59 -36.90
C ILE A 10 -25.11 22.18 -37.13
N GLY A 11 -25.25 21.61 -38.31
CA GLY A 11 -24.66 20.31 -38.65
C GLY A 11 -23.12 20.32 -38.62
N VAL A 12 -22.47 21.39 -39.05
CA VAL A 12 -21.02 21.54 -39.02
C VAL A 12 -20.50 21.70 -37.55
N ILE A 13 -21.22 22.46 -36.72
CA ILE A 13 -20.88 22.63 -35.30
C ILE A 13 -21.01 21.30 -34.55
N LEU A 14 -22.01 20.45 -34.86
CA LEU A 14 -22.16 19.14 -34.24
C LEU A 14 -21.14 18.10 -34.75
N LEU A 15 -20.63 18.25 -35.98
CA LEU A 15 -19.57 17.39 -36.52
C LEU A 15 -18.17 17.75 -36.06
N THR A 16 -17.90 19.02 -35.76
CA THR A 16 -16.61 19.47 -35.22
C THR A 16 -16.49 19.26 -33.70
N GLY A 17 -17.60 19.05 -32.99
CA GLY A 17 -17.64 18.78 -31.54
C GLY A 17 -17.15 17.38 -31.14
N ARG A 18 -16.85 16.50 -32.10
CA ARG A 18 -16.18 15.22 -31.87
C ARG A 18 -14.72 15.23 -32.33
N ALA A 19 -14.01 16.33 -32.11
CA ALA A 19 -12.56 16.21 -31.97
C ALA A 19 -12.35 15.32 -30.75
N GLY A 20 -11.98 14.05 -30.99
CA GLY A 20 -11.69 13.12 -29.92
C GLY A 20 -10.66 13.77 -28.99
N TRP A 21 -11.10 14.11 -27.79
CA TRP A 21 -10.20 14.31 -26.71
C TRP A 21 -9.54 12.96 -26.53
N CYS A 22 -8.37 12.79 -27.13
CA CYS A 22 -7.46 11.76 -26.73
C CYS A 22 -7.10 12.18 -25.31
N ASP A 23 -7.72 11.58 -24.36
CA ASP A 23 -7.45 11.81 -22.94
C ASP A 23 -6.09 11.17 -22.68
N ASP A 24 -5.02 11.90 -23.05
CA ASP A 24 -3.65 11.47 -22.81
C ASP A 24 -3.46 11.43 -21.28
N LYS A 25 -3.57 10.23 -20.73
CA LYS A 25 -3.39 10.01 -19.30
C LYS A 25 -2.01 10.52 -18.88
N LEU A 26 -1.96 11.13 -17.72
CA LEU A 26 -0.70 11.57 -17.14
C LEU A 26 0.15 10.34 -16.74
N ASN A 27 1.29 10.14 -17.43
CA ASN A 27 2.22 9.06 -17.11
C ASN A 27 3.06 9.43 -15.89
N ILE A 28 3.00 8.59 -14.84
CA ILE A 28 3.70 8.82 -13.57
C ILE A 28 4.52 7.61 -13.18
N ALA A 29 5.84 7.76 -13.16
CA ALA A 29 6.76 6.82 -12.56
C ALA A 29 6.74 6.95 -11.04
N VAL A 30 6.62 5.84 -10.32
CA VAL A 30 6.50 5.84 -8.87
C VAL A 30 7.60 5.01 -8.24
N SER A 31 8.36 5.62 -7.33
CA SER A 31 9.57 5.05 -6.74
C SER A 31 9.31 3.81 -5.88
N HIS A 32 8.22 3.78 -5.11
CA HIS A 32 7.99 2.79 -4.06
C HIS A 32 6.59 2.17 -4.12
N PRO A 33 6.43 0.85 -3.87
CA PRO A 33 5.14 0.16 -3.97
C PRO A 33 4.02 0.78 -3.14
N TRP A 34 4.28 1.26 -1.91
CA TRP A 34 3.27 1.97 -1.11
C TRP A 34 2.77 3.25 -1.78
N LEU A 35 3.66 3.98 -2.45
CA LEU A 35 3.27 5.16 -3.22
C LEU A 35 2.47 4.78 -4.48
N VAL A 36 2.76 3.62 -5.09
CA VAL A 36 1.97 3.11 -6.24
C VAL A 36 0.50 2.97 -5.84
N LEU A 37 0.20 2.38 -4.67
CA LEU A 37 -1.17 2.25 -4.17
C LEU A 37 -1.86 3.62 -4.02
N LEU A 38 -1.15 4.61 -3.47
CA LEU A 38 -1.70 5.96 -3.26
C LEU A 38 -1.89 6.71 -4.57
N VAL A 39 -0.88 6.72 -5.45
CA VAL A 39 -0.96 7.41 -6.74
C VAL A 39 -2.03 6.79 -7.62
N SER A 40 -2.16 5.46 -7.64
CA SER A 40 -3.22 4.76 -8.36
C SER A 40 -4.59 5.09 -7.80
N PHE A 41 -4.75 5.15 -6.48
CA PHE A 41 -6.04 5.49 -5.87
C PHE A 41 -6.44 6.94 -6.18
N ILE A 42 -5.55 7.91 -5.90
CA ILE A 42 -5.85 9.34 -6.07
C ILE A 42 -5.94 9.73 -7.55
N GLY A 43 -5.04 9.21 -8.39
CA GLY A 43 -5.00 9.48 -9.83
C GLY A 43 -6.16 8.86 -10.60
N GLY A 44 -6.61 7.68 -10.18
CA GLY A 44 -7.73 6.97 -10.82
C GLY A 44 -7.51 6.71 -12.31
N THR A 45 -8.51 7.03 -13.11
CA THR A 45 -8.49 6.83 -14.57
C THR A 45 -7.66 7.87 -15.32
N GLU A 46 -7.37 9.00 -14.68
CA GLU A 46 -6.65 10.12 -15.28
C GLU A 46 -5.13 9.90 -15.34
N VAL A 47 -4.64 8.91 -14.58
CA VAL A 47 -3.21 8.64 -14.42
C VAL A 47 -2.87 7.24 -14.89
N ASN A 48 -1.76 7.11 -15.61
CA ASN A 48 -1.11 5.84 -15.89
C ASN A 48 0.10 5.69 -14.96
N VAL A 49 0.02 4.78 -14.01
CA VAL A 49 1.06 4.57 -12.99
C VAL A 49 2.06 3.54 -13.46
N ILE A 50 3.34 3.91 -13.46
CA ILE A 50 4.48 3.07 -13.84
C ILE A 50 5.28 2.74 -12.58
N PRO A 51 5.10 1.56 -11.97
CA PRO A 51 5.88 1.15 -10.81
C PRO A 51 7.35 0.96 -11.17
N VAL A 52 8.25 1.70 -10.53
CA VAL A 52 9.70 1.55 -10.73
C VAL A 52 10.25 0.44 -9.84
N ARG A 53 9.72 0.33 -8.63
CA ARG A 53 10.00 -0.78 -7.72
C ARG A 53 8.70 -1.48 -7.33
N VAL A 54 8.80 -2.78 -7.08
CA VAL A 54 7.69 -3.66 -6.71
C VAL A 54 8.12 -4.57 -5.57
N TRP A 55 7.17 -5.19 -4.88
CA TRP A 55 7.49 -6.29 -3.97
C TRP A 55 7.77 -7.58 -4.76
N ASN A 56 8.82 -8.29 -4.39
CA ASN A 56 9.04 -9.66 -4.87
C ASN A 56 8.23 -10.68 -4.04
N ALA A 57 8.33 -11.95 -4.39
CA ALA A 57 7.64 -13.03 -3.68
C ALA A 57 8.06 -13.19 -2.20
N ASN A 58 9.21 -12.65 -1.81
CA ASN A 58 9.70 -12.68 -0.43
C ASN A 58 9.25 -11.45 0.37
N GLY A 59 8.66 -10.45 -0.28
CA GLY A 59 8.27 -9.19 0.31
C GLY A 59 9.32 -8.07 0.19
N ASP A 60 10.51 -8.35 -0.36
CA ASP A 60 11.52 -7.31 -0.55
C ASP A 60 11.12 -6.34 -1.65
N VAL A 61 11.49 -5.07 -1.49
CA VAL A 61 11.32 -4.06 -2.53
C VAL A 61 12.46 -4.20 -3.54
N VAL A 62 12.12 -4.55 -4.76
CA VAL A 62 13.07 -4.75 -5.86
C VAL A 62 12.73 -3.87 -7.05
N VAL A 63 13.72 -3.55 -7.88
CA VAL A 63 13.47 -2.86 -9.14
C VAL A 63 12.59 -3.74 -10.01
N ALA A 64 11.51 -3.17 -10.53
CA ALA A 64 10.63 -3.82 -11.50
C ALA A 64 11.43 -4.18 -12.76
N ASP A 65 10.85 -5.00 -13.66
CA ASP A 65 11.51 -5.33 -14.94
C ASP A 65 12.04 -4.06 -15.62
N ARG A 66 13.36 -3.88 -15.53
CA ARG A 66 14.04 -2.69 -16.02
C ARG A 66 13.78 -2.45 -17.50
N GLY A 67 13.68 -3.52 -18.28
CA GLY A 67 13.42 -3.44 -19.71
C GLY A 67 12.01 -2.91 -19.99
N ARG A 68 11.02 -3.33 -19.20
CA ARG A 68 9.65 -2.84 -19.25
C ARG A 68 9.57 -1.39 -18.81
N VAL A 69 10.10 -1.06 -17.63
CA VAL A 69 10.09 0.29 -17.06
C VAL A 69 10.71 1.30 -18.02
N LEU A 70 11.88 0.99 -18.61
CA LEU A 70 12.54 1.90 -19.55
C LEU A 70 11.75 2.12 -20.84
N ARG A 71 10.94 1.16 -21.29
CA ARG A 71 10.04 1.33 -22.44
C ARG A 71 8.83 2.19 -22.13
N GLU A 72 8.28 2.06 -20.90
CA GLU A 72 7.12 2.81 -20.44
C GLU A 72 7.47 4.26 -20.03
N LEU A 73 8.74 4.53 -19.72
CA LEU A 73 9.23 5.87 -19.40
C LEU A 73 9.48 6.69 -20.67
N GLU A 74 8.45 7.36 -21.13
CA GLU A 74 8.49 8.28 -22.28
C GLU A 74 8.96 9.68 -21.92
N GLU A 75 9.23 10.49 -22.93
CA GLU A 75 9.48 11.92 -22.75
C GLU A 75 8.20 12.58 -22.18
N GLY A 76 8.37 13.36 -21.11
CA GLY A 76 7.23 13.99 -20.41
C GLY A 76 6.67 13.20 -19.23
N THR A 77 7.07 11.93 -19.03
CA THR A 77 6.72 11.17 -17.81
C THR A 77 7.16 11.96 -16.58
N LYS A 78 6.23 12.11 -15.62
CA LYS A 78 6.50 12.69 -14.31
C LYS A 78 6.94 11.60 -13.35
N ALA A 79 7.55 11.96 -12.24
CA ALA A 79 7.96 10.96 -11.24
C ALA A 79 7.61 11.42 -9.82
N VAL A 80 7.12 10.47 -9.02
CA VAL A 80 6.82 10.66 -7.60
C VAL A 80 7.74 9.76 -6.78
N ALA A 81 8.39 10.35 -5.80
CA ALA A 81 9.19 9.65 -4.79
C ALA A 81 8.84 10.15 -3.39
N LEU A 82 9.17 9.36 -2.38
CA LEU A 82 8.96 9.77 -0.99
C LEU A 82 9.86 10.96 -0.64
N ASP A 83 11.15 10.80 -0.85
CA ASP A 83 12.19 11.81 -0.67
C ASP A 83 13.30 11.63 -1.72
N GLU A 84 14.40 12.40 -1.57
CA GLU A 84 15.50 12.34 -2.52
C GLU A 84 16.25 11.01 -2.50
N ASP A 85 16.38 10.37 -1.35
CA ASP A 85 17.11 9.11 -1.23
C ASP A 85 16.29 7.97 -1.85
N ASP A 86 14.98 7.94 -1.62
CA ASP A 86 14.05 7.04 -2.30
C ASP A 86 14.07 7.25 -3.83
N ALA A 87 14.14 8.49 -4.29
CA ALA A 87 14.25 8.81 -5.72
C ALA A 87 15.58 8.32 -6.34
N LYS A 88 16.68 8.45 -5.61
CA LYS A 88 18.02 7.97 -6.04
C LYS A 88 18.05 6.44 -6.09
N GLU A 89 17.56 5.77 -5.04
CA GLU A 89 17.48 4.30 -5.00
C GLU A 89 16.61 3.73 -6.11
N ALA A 90 15.52 4.42 -6.44
CA ALA A 90 14.65 4.06 -7.57
C ALA A 90 15.30 4.38 -8.94
N GLY A 91 16.45 5.06 -9.00
CA GLY A 91 17.09 5.48 -10.23
C GLY A 91 16.32 6.55 -11.01
N LEU A 92 15.47 7.31 -10.33
CA LEU A 92 14.73 8.44 -10.92
C LEU A 92 15.53 9.73 -10.97
N MET A 93 16.59 9.83 -10.17
CA MET A 93 17.54 10.94 -10.18
C MET A 93 18.90 10.52 -10.76
N GLY A 94 19.59 11.45 -11.40
CA GLY A 94 20.93 11.20 -11.95
C GLY A 94 20.95 10.37 -13.23
N THR A 95 19.83 10.10 -13.85
CA THR A 95 19.72 9.42 -15.14
C THR A 95 19.90 10.37 -16.33
N ARG A 96 20.20 9.86 -17.53
CA ARG A 96 20.25 10.65 -18.76
C ARG A 96 18.90 11.28 -19.15
N LYS A 97 17.79 10.75 -18.61
CA LYS A 97 16.45 11.30 -18.78
C LYS A 97 16.16 12.18 -17.56
N ASN A 98 16.03 13.48 -17.78
CA ASN A 98 15.61 14.42 -16.73
C ASN A 98 14.11 14.29 -16.50
N PHE A 99 13.73 13.45 -15.54
CA PHE A 99 12.34 13.40 -15.08
C PHE A 99 12.02 14.59 -14.19
N ALA A 100 10.81 15.10 -14.29
CA ALA A 100 10.27 16.02 -13.29
C ALA A 100 9.91 15.21 -12.04
N VAL A 101 10.87 15.04 -11.14
CA VAL A 101 10.67 14.26 -9.89
C VAL A 101 10.09 15.16 -8.82
N ARG A 102 8.97 14.73 -8.23
CA ARG A 102 8.39 15.33 -7.04
C ARG A 102 8.68 14.45 -5.83
N CYS A 103 9.55 14.92 -4.95
CA CYS A 103 9.74 14.34 -3.63
C CYS A 103 8.63 14.86 -2.70
N LEU A 104 7.82 13.95 -2.14
CA LEU A 104 6.65 14.32 -1.33
C LEU A 104 7.07 14.88 0.02
N TYR A 105 8.18 14.43 0.55
CA TYR A 105 8.77 14.85 1.83
C TYR A 105 10.21 15.31 1.62
N SER A 106 10.37 16.56 1.22
CA SER A 106 11.66 17.24 1.16
C SER A 106 11.49 18.60 1.82
N PRO A 107 12.39 19.05 2.70
CA PRO A 107 13.63 18.41 3.18
C PRO A 107 13.47 17.48 4.40
N PHE A 108 12.26 17.25 4.90
CA PHE A 108 12.01 16.44 6.10
C PHE A 108 11.59 15.02 5.68
N PRO A 109 12.51 14.03 5.70
CA PRO A 109 12.21 12.68 5.26
C PRO A 109 11.18 12.01 6.18
N LEU A 110 10.24 11.29 5.58
CA LEU A 110 9.37 10.36 6.27
C LEU A 110 9.96 8.96 6.15
N SER A 111 10.04 8.23 7.27
CA SER A 111 10.47 6.83 7.20
C SER A 111 9.53 6.02 6.30
N ILE A 112 10.10 5.26 5.37
CA ILE A 112 9.35 4.37 4.48
C ILE A 112 8.51 3.34 5.27
N ASN A 113 9.00 2.93 6.44
CA ASN A 113 8.31 1.99 7.33
C ASN A 113 7.07 2.60 8.00
N ALA A 114 6.90 3.92 7.97
CA ALA A 114 5.68 4.58 8.45
C ALA A 114 4.58 4.64 7.38
N LEU A 115 4.87 4.35 6.11
CA LEU A 115 3.88 4.42 5.04
C LEU A 115 2.66 3.50 5.24
N PRO A 116 2.80 2.25 5.72
CA PRO A 116 1.64 1.40 5.95
C PRO A 116 0.73 1.86 7.11
N ASP A 117 1.18 2.81 7.93
CA ASP A 117 0.38 3.32 9.06
C ASP A 117 -0.90 4.02 8.57
N PRO A 118 -2.09 3.53 8.95
CA PRO A 118 -3.36 4.15 8.60
C PRO A 118 -3.50 5.61 9.04
N SER A 119 -2.76 6.03 10.05
CA SER A 119 -2.75 7.43 10.52
C SER A 119 -1.87 8.33 9.66
N VAL A 120 -0.84 7.77 9.02
CA VAL A 120 0.14 8.50 8.19
C VAL A 120 -0.31 8.58 6.73
N MET A 121 -0.87 7.50 6.19
CA MET A 121 -1.25 7.42 4.77
C MET A 121 -2.14 8.56 4.26
N PRO A 122 -3.17 9.07 5.00
CA PRO A 122 -3.97 10.19 4.54
C PRO A 122 -3.16 11.47 4.31
N PHE A 123 -2.11 11.71 5.08
CA PHE A 123 -1.22 12.86 4.89
C PHE A 123 -0.33 12.70 3.65
N VAL A 124 0.16 11.48 3.41
CA VAL A 124 0.92 11.17 2.18
C VAL A 124 0.02 11.31 0.96
N ALA A 125 -1.22 10.82 1.03
CA ALA A 125 -2.23 10.97 -0.03
C ALA A 125 -2.51 12.46 -0.36
N GLN A 126 -2.52 13.34 0.65
CA GLN A 126 -2.64 14.79 0.44
C GLN A 126 -1.44 15.35 -0.35
N ARG A 127 -0.23 14.86 -0.08
CA ARG A 127 0.96 15.26 -0.84
C ARG A 127 0.92 14.74 -2.28
N VAL A 128 0.40 13.53 -2.48
CA VAL A 128 0.16 12.98 -3.82
C VAL A 128 -0.84 13.86 -4.59
N LEU A 129 -1.97 14.24 -3.98
CA LEU A 129 -2.92 15.19 -4.59
C LEU A 129 -2.20 16.46 -5.07
N THR A 130 -1.36 17.06 -4.21
CA THR A 130 -0.63 18.28 -4.56
C THR A 130 0.25 18.07 -5.79
N ALA A 131 1.02 16.96 -5.82
CA ALA A 131 1.89 16.63 -6.95
C ALA A 131 1.12 16.43 -8.26
N LEU A 132 0.01 15.68 -8.21
CA LEU A 132 -0.84 15.46 -9.38
C LEU A 132 -1.45 16.76 -9.90
N SER A 133 -1.92 17.61 -9.00
CA SER A 133 -2.56 18.89 -9.34
C SER A 133 -1.60 19.91 -9.96
N GLU A 134 -0.31 19.87 -9.61
CA GLU A 134 0.72 20.69 -10.22
C GLU A 134 0.96 20.33 -11.70
N TRP A 135 0.78 19.07 -12.07
CA TRP A 135 1.03 18.58 -13.43
C TRP A 135 -0.24 18.51 -14.28
N ASP A 136 -1.38 18.39 -13.63
CA ASP A 136 -2.68 18.22 -14.29
C ASP A 136 -3.77 18.96 -13.48
N ALA A 137 -3.73 20.30 -13.58
CA ALA A 137 -4.66 21.17 -12.87
C ALA A 137 -6.12 21.01 -13.33
N MET A 138 -6.34 20.55 -14.56
CA MET A 138 -7.69 20.35 -15.09
C MET A 138 -8.44 19.23 -14.35
N ASN A 139 -7.73 18.19 -13.93
CA ASN A 139 -8.29 17.07 -13.20
C ASN A 139 -8.25 17.22 -11.67
N TYR A 140 -7.84 18.38 -11.14
CA TYR A 140 -7.82 18.65 -9.71
C TYR A 140 -9.14 18.28 -8.99
N PRO A 141 -10.35 18.60 -9.49
CA PRO A 141 -11.58 18.24 -8.82
C PRO A 141 -11.76 16.72 -8.67
N ASN A 142 -11.32 15.93 -9.67
CA ASN A 142 -11.34 14.47 -9.64
C ASN A 142 -10.40 13.94 -8.56
N TYR A 143 -9.16 14.43 -8.53
CA TYR A 143 -8.16 14.05 -7.52
C TYR A 143 -8.62 14.41 -6.10
N GLN A 144 -9.20 15.60 -5.91
CA GLN A 144 -9.74 16.04 -4.61
C GLN A 144 -10.87 15.13 -4.12
N ARG A 145 -11.81 14.77 -5.01
CA ARG A 145 -12.89 13.83 -4.67
C ARG A 145 -12.32 12.48 -4.27
N ARG A 146 -11.35 11.96 -5.00
CA ARG A 146 -10.72 10.66 -4.70
C ARG A 146 -9.90 10.69 -3.42
N LEU A 147 -9.25 11.79 -3.10
CA LEU A 147 -8.60 11.97 -1.80
C LEU A 147 -9.63 11.91 -0.65
N ALA A 148 -10.76 12.62 -0.77
CA ALA A 148 -11.82 12.59 0.23
C ALA A 148 -12.40 11.16 0.40
N GLU A 149 -12.59 10.44 -0.70
CA GLU A 149 -12.99 9.03 -0.70
C GLU A 149 -11.95 8.16 0.01
N PHE A 150 -10.66 8.32 -0.32
CA PHE A 150 -9.56 7.58 0.33
C PHE A 150 -9.56 7.79 1.84
N GLN A 151 -9.65 9.04 2.29
CA GLN A 151 -9.65 9.40 3.71
C GLN A 151 -10.86 8.81 4.44
N ALA A 152 -12.05 8.88 3.85
CA ALA A 152 -13.26 8.30 4.41
C ALA A 152 -13.16 6.77 4.52
N ARG A 153 -12.64 6.11 3.48
CA ARG A 153 -12.47 4.66 3.47
C ARG A 153 -11.37 4.19 4.44
N MET A 154 -10.27 4.94 4.57
CA MET A 154 -9.24 4.66 5.58
C MET A 154 -9.82 4.75 7.00
N SER A 155 -10.59 5.79 7.30
CA SER A 155 -11.26 5.95 8.59
C SER A 155 -12.23 4.79 8.86
N SER A 156 -12.98 4.36 7.84
CA SER A 156 -13.87 3.20 7.92
C SER A 156 -13.08 1.90 8.16
N SER A 157 -11.91 1.73 7.52
CA SER A 157 -11.06 0.55 7.71
C SER A 157 -10.55 0.46 9.15
N VAL A 158 -10.09 1.57 9.72
CA VAL A 158 -9.67 1.62 11.13
C VAL A 158 -10.86 1.30 12.06
N LEU A 159 -12.05 1.81 11.76
CA LEU A 159 -13.26 1.50 12.55
C LEU A 159 -13.60 0.01 12.49
N VAL A 160 -13.51 -0.63 11.31
CA VAL A 160 -13.66 -2.09 11.18
C VAL A 160 -12.58 -2.81 12.00
N GLY A 161 -11.35 -2.30 12.01
CA GLY A 161 -10.26 -2.84 12.83
C GLY A 161 -10.55 -2.87 14.34
N GLN A 162 -11.46 -2.02 14.84
CA GLN A 162 -11.83 -2.00 16.27
C GLN A 162 -12.45 -3.31 16.78
N VAL A 163 -12.84 -4.23 15.91
CA VAL A 163 -13.21 -5.61 16.31
C VAL A 163 -12.04 -6.36 16.97
N LEU A 164 -10.82 -5.91 16.74
CA LEU A 164 -9.58 -6.43 17.32
C LEU A 164 -9.17 -5.70 18.62
N LYS A 165 -9.92 -4.69 19.03
CA LYS A 165 -9.60 -3.92 20.21
C LYS A 165 -9.37 -4.83 21.43
N ASP A 166 -8.34 -4.49 22.19
CA ASP A 166 -7.91 -5.24 23.39
C ASP A 166 -7.34 -6.64 23.12
N SER A 167 -7.35 -7.11 21.85
CA SER A 167 -6.65 -8.36 21.51
C SER A 167 -5.13 -8.17 21.62
N THR A 168 -4.44 -9.19 22.12
CA THR A 168 -2.97 -9.18 22.15
C THR A 168 -2.40 -9.95 20.97
N VAL A 169 -1.53 -9.32 20.21
CA VAL A 169 -0.84 -9.90 19.05
C VAL A 169 0.67 -9.83 19.26
N CYS A 170 1.32 -10.96 19.09
CA CYS A 170 2.78 -11.06 19.09
C CYS A 170 3.27 -10.87 17.66
N ASP A 171 3.88 -9.72 17.36
CA ASP A 171 4.43 -9.39 16.06
C ASP A 171 5.89 -9.86 15.95
N MET A 172 6.13 -10.80 15.03
CA MET A 172 7.44 -11.42 14.78
C MET A 172 8.25 -10.70 13.69
N SER A 173 7.73 -9.61 13.10
CA SER A 173 8.45 -8.82 12.08
C SER A 173 8.71 -7.39 12.52
N GLY A 174 7.75 -6.79 13.21
CA GLY A 174 7.75 -5.38 13.58
C GLY A 174 7.25 -4.43 12.49
N ALA A 175 6.96 -4.90 11.29
CA ALA A 175 6.50 -4.04 10.19
C ALA A 175 4.99 -3.80 10.23
N SER A 176 4.20 -4.81 10.59
CA SER A 176 2.73 -4.71 10.62
C SER A 176 2.17 -4.16 11.93
N GLY A 177 3.02 -3.95 12.93
CA GLY A 177 2.63 -3.51 14.27
C GLY A 177 1.85 -2.20 14.29
N VAL A 178 2.19 -1.23 13.43
CA VAL A 178 1.51 0.07 13.35
C VAL A 178 0.04 -0.07 12.90
N MET A 179 -0.24 -0.98 11.97
CA MET A 179 -1.61 -1.24 11.52
C MET A 179 -2.45 -1.88 12.62
N LEU A 180 -1.87 -2.80 13.38
CA LEU A 180 -2.53 -3.44 14.53
C LEU A 180 -2.79 -2.45 15.68
N GLN A 181 -1.84 -1.57 15.96
CA GLN A 181 -2.01 -0.52 16.96
C GLN A 181 -3.14 0.45 16.56
N ALA A 182 -3.23 0.81 15.28
CA ALA A 182 -4.34 1.62 14.76
C ALA A 182 -5.70 0.95 14.97
N ALA A 183 -5.75 -0.39 14.95
CA ALA A 183 -6.94 -1.19 15.25
C ALA A 183 -7.21 -1.35 16.76
N GLY A 184 -6.38 -0.80 17.64
CA GLY A 184 -6.52 -0.91 19.10
C GLY A 184 -5.99 -2.22 19.68
N CYS A 185 -5.20 -3.00 18.93
CA CYS A 185 -4.52 -4.18 19.45
C CYS A 185 -3.38 -3.81 20.40
N ARG A 186 -3.17 -4.63 21.40
CA ARG A 186 -1.92 -4.66 22.15
C ARG A 186 -0.88 -5.45 21.37
N VAL A 187 0.10 -4.77 20.82
CA VAL A 187 1.20 -5.41 20.08
C VAL A 187 2.36 -5.66 21.02
N ILE A 188 2.82 -6.89 21.11
CA ILE A 188 4.00 -7.30 21.84
C ILE A 188 5.08 -7.81 20.88
N ARG A 189 6.34 -7.63 21.24
CA ARG A 189 7.49 -8.10 20.50
C ARG A 189 8.37 -8.93 21.41
N PRO A 190 8.80 -10.15 21.01
CA PRO A 190 9.67 -10.98 21.84
C PRO A 190 11.05 -10.31 22.06
N GLU A 191 11.58 -10.38 23.26
CA GLU A 191 12.94 -9.88 23.55
C GLU A 191 14.00 -10.71 22.79
N GLU A 192 13.77 -12.00 22.60
CA GLU A 192 14.68 -12.90 21.91
C GLU A 192 14.55 -12.87 20.38
N LEU A 193 13.72 -12.01 19.82
CA LEU A 193 13.43 -11.98 18.38
C LEU A 193 14.69 -11.89 17.53
N GLU A 194 15.61 -10.98 17.84
CA GLU A 194 16.86 -10.82 17.11
C GLU A 194 17.71 -12.10 17.07
N ARG A 195 17.65 -12.91 18.13
CA ARG A 195 18.34 -14.20 18.19
C ARG A 195 17.71 -15.22 17.26
N TRP A 196 16.37 -15.24 17.21
CA TRP A 196 15.64 -16.13 16.33
C TRP A 196 15.76 -15.72 14.86
N GLU A 197 15.79 -14.44 14.56
CA GLU A 197 16.07 -13.90 13.23
C GLU A 197 17.41 -14.36 12.66
N LYS A 198 18.41 -14.57 13.54
CA LYS A 198 19.73 -15.12 13.21
C LYS A 198 19.77 -16.66 13.14
N GLY A 199 18.61 -17.32 13.30
CA GLY A 199 18.47 -18.78 13.17
C GLY A 199 18.71 -19.57 14.46
N ASN A 200 18.90 -18.91 15.60
CA ASN A 200 18.99 -19.60 16.90
C ASN A 200 17.61 -19.71 17.54
N PHE A 201 16.90 -20.78 17.30
CA PHE A 201 15.51 -21.01 17.74
C PHE A 201 15.37 -21.56 19.16
N ALA A 202 16.43 -21.53 19.99
CA ALA A 202 16.31 -21.99 21.37
C ALA A 202 15.21 -21.20 22.11
N GLY A 203 14.29 -21.90 22.77
CA GLY A 203 13.14 -21.33 23.50
C GLY A 203 11.97 -20.88 22.64
N LEU A 204 12.11 -20.78 21.30
CA LEU A 204 11.04 -20.29 20.43
C LEU A 204 9.77 -21.15 20.52
N ARG A 205 9.90 -22.48 20.55
CA ARG A 205 8.76 -23.38 20.65
C ARG A 205 8.00 -23.16 21.97
N GLU A 206 8.71 -23.10 23.09
CA GLU A 206 8.12 -22.84 24.39
C GLU A 206 7.41 -21.47 24.43
N TYR A 207 8.06 -20.44 23.89
CA TYR A 207 7.47 -19.11 23.77
C TYR A 207 6.14 -19.12 22.98
N LEU A 208 6.10 -19.81 21.84
CA LEU A 208 4.88 -19.94 21.04
C LEU A 208 3.77 -20.72 21.74
N ASP A 209 4.13 -21.79 22.44
CA ASP A 209 3.17 -22.60 23.20
C ASP A 209 2.62 -21.79 24.39
N ASN A 210 3.44 -20.96 25.05
CA ASN A 210 3.01 -20.03 26.09
C ASN A 210 2.08 -18.94 25.55
N ASN A 211 2.40 -18.36 24.40
CA ASN A 211 1.52 -17.39 23.74
C ASN A 211 0.13 -18.01 23.44
N ARG A 212 0.13 -19.24 22.91
CA ARG A 212 -1.11 -19.96 22.64
C ARG A 212 -1.94 -20.17 23.91
N ASN A 213 -1.32 -20.55 25.01
CA ASN A 213 -2.01 -20.76 26.30
C ASN A 213 -2.57 -19.47 26.90
N GLN A 214 -1.96 -18.32 26.58
CA GLN A 214 -2.39 -16.99 27.00
C GLN A 214 -3.32 -16.32 25.97
N GLU A 215 -3.80 -17.07 24.96
CA GLU A 215 -4.66 -16.57 23.87
C GLU A 215 -4.01 -15.50 22.98
N ILE A 216 -2.70 -15.29 23.11
CA ILE A 216 -1.94 -14.37 22.29
C ILE A 216 -1.83 -14.93 20.87
N THR A 217 -2.18 -14.13 19.87
CA THR A 217 -2.01 -14.54 18.46
C THR A 217 -0.63 -14.16 17.97
N THR A 218 0.17 -15.15 17.58
CA THR A 218 1.46 -14.89 16.92
C THR A 218 1.24 -14.59 15.45
N MET A 219 1.88 -13.53 14.97
CA MET A 219 1.78 -13.05 13.60
C MET A 219 3.16 -12.95 12.94
N ILE A 220 3.21 -13.32 11.67
CA ILE A 220 4.32 -13.07 10.75
C ILE A 220 3.81 -12.28 9.56
N ASP A 221 4.72 -11.64 8.84
CA ASP A 221 4.43 -10.96 7.57
C ASP A 221 5.55 -11.18 6.55
N ASP A 222 5.51 -10.44 5.46
CA ASP A 222 6.52 -10.57 4.41
C ASP A 222 7.87 -9.93 4.80
N ASP A 223 7.92 -9.08 5.84
CA ASP A 223 9.18 -8.54 6.39
C ASP A 223 9.84 -9.49 7.40
N THR A 224 9.10 -10.49 7.87
CA THR A 224 9.68 -11.51 8.77
C THR A 224 10.84 -12.23 8.06
N PRO A 225 12.02 -12.35 8.69
CA PRO A 225 13.19 -13.00 8.08
C PRO A 225 12.89 -14.41 7.55
N ALA A 226 13.42 -14.73 6.37
CA ALA A 226 13.13 -15.99 5.66
C ALA A 226 13.43 -17.23 6.49
N VAL A 227 14.46 -17.18 7.34
CA VAL A 227 14.84 -18.27 8.27
C VAL A 227 13.73 -18.53 9.26
N LEU A 228 13.18 -17.46 9.86
CA LEU A 228 12.10 -17.53 10.84
C LEU A 228 10.78 -17.94 10.16
N LYS A 229 10.45 -17.36 8.99
CA LYS A 229 9.29 -17.79 8.19
C LYS A 229 9.30 -19.30 7.91
N ARG A 230 10.46 -19.83 7.52
CA ARG A 230 10.63 -21.28 7.25
C ARG A 230 10.41 -22.12 8.49
N TYR A 231 10.94 -21.72 9.64
CA TYR A 231 10.74 -22.43 10.91
C TYR A 231 9.26 -22.43 11.35
N LEU A 232 8.57 -21.31 11.13
CA LEU A 232 7.18 -21.12 11.50
C LEU A 232 6.20 -21.71 10.45
N SER A 233 6.67 -22.06 9.25
CA SER A 233 5.84 -22.61 8.19
C SER A 233 5.21 -23.92 8.62
N GLY A 234 3.93 -24.11 8.28
CA GLY A 234 3.16 -25.29 8.65
C GLY A 234 2.50 -25.25 10.04
N ARG A 235 2.76 -24.23 10.84
CA ARG A 235 2.04 -24.05 12.12
C ARG A 235 0.70 -23.36 11.86
N SER A 236 -0.38 -24.05 12.20
CA SER A 236 -1.75 -23.53 12.02
C SER A 236 -2.16 -22.45 13.04
N ASP A 237 -1.38 -22.26 14.10
CA ASP A 237 -1.63 -21.28 15.17
C ASP A 237 -1.01 -19.89 14.87
N ILE A 238 -0.27 -19.75 13.77
CA ILE A 238 0.32 -18.50 13.34
C ILE A 238 -0.58 -17.82 12.29
N TYR A 239 -0.75 -16.51 12.41
CA TYR A 239 -1.41 -15.71 11.40
C TYR A 239 -0.36 -15.10 10.46
N LYS A 240 -0.60 -15.15 9.16
CA LYS A 240 0.22 -14.46 8.16
C LYS A 240 -0.51 -13.18 7.74
N TRP A 241 0.10 -12.04 8.04
CA TRP A 241 -0.32 -10.75 7.51
C TRP A 241 0.26 -10.58 6.11
N GLU A 242 -0.60 -10.37 5.14
CA GLU A 242 -0.19 -10.25 3.73
C GLU A 242 0.11 -8.80 3.37
N ARG A 243 0.86 -8.58 2.30
CA ARG A 243 1.02 -7.27 1.67
C ARG A 243 -0.07 -7.03 0.64
N PRO A 244 -0.51 -5.77 0.45
CA PRO A 244 -1.50 -5.44 -0.56
C PRO A 244 -0.92 -5.65 -1.96
N PRO A 245 -1.62 -6.36 -2.87
CA PRO A 245 -1.29 -6.33 -4.29
C PRO A 245 -1.36 -4.90 -4.85
N LEU A 246 -0.50 -4.56 -5.82
CA LEU A 246 -0.39 -3.19 -6.34
C LEU A 246 -1.63 -2.72 -7.13
N ASP A 247 -2.42 -3.65 -7.62
CA ASP A 247 -3.68 -3.42 -8.34
C ASP A 247 -4.89 -3.36 -7.40
N ARG A 248 -4.68 -3.51 -6.10
CA ARG A 248 -5.75 -3.56 -5.12
C ARG A 248 -5.86 -2.25 -4.34
N ASP A 249 -7.07 -1.89 -4.03
CA ASP A 249 -7.41 -0.79 -3.14
C ASP A 249 -6.98 -1.08 -1.70
N TYR A 250 -6.07 -0.27 -1.17
CA TYR A 250 -5.47 -0.49 0.14
C TYR A 250 -6.48 -0.42 1.31
N PRO A 251 -7.40 0.56 1.39
CA PRO A 251 -8.41 0.57 2.45
C PRO A 251 -9.24 -0.73 2.52
N THR A 252 -9.69 -1.26 1.39
CA THR A 252 -10.42 -2.54 1.34
C THR A 252 -9.54 -3.70 1.78
N PHE A 253 -8.30 -3.76 1.28
CA PHE A 253 -7.34 -4.79 1.70
C PHE A 253 -7.13 -4.77 3.22
N LEU A 254 -6.95 -3.59 3.82
CA LEU A 254 -6.75 -3.44 5.26
C LEU A 254 -7.95 -3.96 6.07
N GLN A 255 -9.18 -3.67 5.62
CA GLN A 255 -10.40 -4.20 6.24
C GLN A 255 -10.43 -5.74 6.23
N GLU A 256 -10.09 -6.34 5.10
CA GLU A 256 -10.05 -7.79 4.96
C GLU A 256 -9.00 -8.43 5.85
N GLN A 257 -7.82 -7.80 5.99
CA GLN A 257 -6.79 -8.27 6.92
C GLN A 257 -7.29 -8.24 8.37
N TYR A 258 -7.96 -7.16 8.79
CA TYR A 258 -8.53 -7.06 10.13
C TYR A 258 -9.61 -8.13 10.38
N ILE A 259 -10.52 -8.32 9.43
CA ILE A 259 -11.58 -9.34 9.54
C ILE A 259 -10.97 -10.74 9.59
N SER A 260 -10.00 -11.03 8.73
CA SER A 260 -9.31 -12.32 8.68
C SER A 260 -8.57 -12.63 9.98
N LEU A 261 -7.87 -11.64 10.54
CA LEU A 261 -7.20 -11.79 11.84
C LEU A 261 -8.23 -12.00 12.96
N TRP A 262 -9.32 -11.23 12.98
CA TRP A 262 -10.39 -11.41 13.96
C TRP A 262 -10.98 -12.82 13.89
N GLN A 263 -11.30 -13.32 12.70
CA GLN A 263 -11.78 -14.68 12.50
C GLN A 263 -10.79 -15.71 13.06
N LYS A 264 -9.49 -15.50 12.83
CA LYS A 264 -8.43 -16.36 13.37
C LYS A 264 -8.41 -16.36 14.89
N ILE A 265 -8.63 -15.22 15.53
CA ILE A 265 -8.67 -15.08 16.99
C ILE A 265 -9.88 -15.81 17.55
N VAL A 266 -11.09 -15.56 17.01
CA VAL A 266 -12.34 -16.12 17.58
C VAL A 266 -12.55 -17.59 17.25
N THR A 267 -11.95 -18.11 16.17
CA THR A 267 -12.07 -19.55 15.81
C THR A 267 -11.02 -20.44 16.45
N LYS A 268 -10.12 -19.88 17.27
CA LYS A 268 -9.18 -20.71 18.03
C LYS A 268 -9.95 -21.70 18.91
N PRO A 269 -9.62 -23.01 18.86
CA PRO A 269 -10.20 -23.96 19.81
C PRO A 269 -9.77 -23.55 21.21
N LEU A 270 -10.75 -23.38 22.10
CA LEU A 270 -10.49 -23.09 23.52
C LEU A 270 -9.57 -24.18 24.09
N PRO A 271 -8.51 -23.81 24.84
CA PRO A 271 -7.65 -24.77 25.49
C PRO A 271 -8.52 -25.60 26.44
N GLY A 272 -8.59 -26.91 26.22
CA GLY A 272 -9.35 -27.84 27.06
C GLY A 272 -10.61 -28.43 26.45
N MET A 273 -11.14 -27.98 25.33
CA MET A 273 -12.20 -28.65 24.59
C MET A 273 -11.64 -29.72 23.65
N ASN A 274 -11.04 -30.79 24.21
CA ASN A 274 -10.92 -32.04 23.49
C ASN A 274 -12.34 -32.61 23.30
N ARG A 275 -12.93 -32.38 22.11
CA ARG A 275 -14.09 -33.17 21.69
C ARG A 275 -13.69 -34.63 21.65
N LYS A 276 -13.95 -35.38 22.75
CA LYS A 276 -14.02 -36.82 22.69
C LYS A 276 -15.06 -37.17 21.62
N ARG A 277 -14.60 -37.68 20.50
CA ARG A 277 -15.41 -38.48 19.59
C ARG A 277 -15.38 -39.92 20.06
#